data_745309e27e85db37c0e263c0ed2f1930
#
_entry.id   745309e27e85db37c0e263c0ed2f1930
#
_cell.length_a   1.000
_cell.length_b   1.000
_cell.length_c   1.000
_cell.angle_alpha   90.00
_cell.angle_beta   90.00
_cell.angle_gamma   90.00
#
_symmetry.space_group_name_H-M   'P 1'
#
loop_
_entity.id
_entity.type
_entity.pdbx_description
1 polymer ?
#
loop_
_entity_poly.entity_id
_entity_poly.type
_entity_poly.pdbx_seq_one_letter_code
_entity_poly.pdbx_strand_id
1 'polypeptide(L)'
;MKGSLGIWIVDSHTHAFPDSLAPRAMEVLKALDGNHPSYSDGTVEGLKGSMEMAGISRAWLMPVATKPSQVRSINDWAREVSDDRIVAFGALHPDLEDWEEEIRRIKSLGLPGVKMHPDYQDFLPDDPKMFPMYDALRAEGLILFFHAGDDIAFQRPGYGSPERIARVVREFPGLKVVAAHLGGFRRWDAVEEHLVGRELFLETSFTFAHTACSQIERIIKRHGAERILFGTDSPWKDQRVEVGNILSLRLPDRETEMILGGNAEELLRDYL
;
A
#
# COMPACT_ATOMS: atom_id res chain seq x y z
N MET A 1 -20.37 -6.04 6.99
CA MET A 1 -20.68 -7.14 7.98
C MET A 1 -19.36 -7.52 8.65
N LYS A 2 -19.32 -7.71 9.98
CA LYS A 2 -18.12 -8.21 10.66
C LYS A 2 -17.83 -9.63 10.17
N GLY A 3 -16.57 -9.91 9.83
CA GLY A 3 -16.13 -11.24 9.42
C GLY A 3 -16.34 -12.31 10.53
N SER A 4 -16.01 -13.57 10.23
CA SER A 4 -16.18 -14.72 11.15
C SER A 4 -15.51 -14.54 12.52
N LEU A 5 -14.53 -13.65 12.62
CA LEU A 5 -13.82 -13.32 13.87
C LEU A 5 -14.52 -12.22 14.70
N GLY A 6 -15.64 -11.65 14.23
CA GLY A 6 -16.29 -10.51 14.89
C GLY A 6 -15.53 -9.18 14.78
N ILE A 7 -14.36 -9.17 14.14
CA ILE A 7 -13.49 -8.02 13.91
C ILE A 7 -13.75 -7.48 12.49
N TRP A 8 -13.68 -6.16 12.34
CA TRP A 8 -13.69 -5.51 11.04
C TRP A 8 -12.27 -5.48 10.49
N ILE A 9 -12.00 -6.24 9.41
CA ILE A 9 -10.66 -6.36 8.82
C ILE A 9 -10.61 -5.59 7.52
N VAL A 10 -9.61 -4.72 7.38
CA VAL A 10 -9.29 -3.96 6.17
C VAL A 10 -7.90 -4.33 5.69
N ASP A 11 -7.81 -4.89 4.49
CA ASP A 11 -6.53 -5.13 3.82
C ASP A 11 -6.12 -3.87 3.06
N SER A 12 -5.18 -3.12 3.58
CA SER A 12 -4.76 -1.82 3.02
C SER A 12 -3.77 -1.92 1.86
N HIS A 13 -3.45 -3.12 1.37
CA HIS A 13 -2.53 -3.29 0.24
C HIS A 13 -2.89 -4.51 -0.59
N THR A 14 -3.61 -4.29 -1.68
CA THR A 14 -3.97 -5.35 -2.63
C THR A 14 -3.80 -4.86 -4.06
N HIS A 15 -3.66 -5.82 -4.98
CA HIS A 15 -3.58 -5.57 -6.40
C HIS A 15 -4.61 -6.40 -7.16
N ALA A 16 -5.22 -5.78 -8.16
CA ALA A 16 -6.02 -6.42 -9.18
C ALA A 16 -5.91 -5.61 -10.48
N PHE A 17 -6.35 -6.21 -11.57
CA PHE A 17 -6.27 -5.66 -12.92
C PHE A 17 -7.63 -5.76 -13.58
N PRO A 18 -7.93 -4.94 -14.61
CA PRO A 18 -9.08 -5.16 -15.49
C PRO A 18 -9.10 -6.59 -16.02
N ASP A 19 -10.26 -7.23 -16.07
CA ASP A 19 -10.40 -8.66 -16.42
C ASP A 19 -9.70 -9.03 -17.73
N SER A 20 -9.76 -8.13 -18.72
CA SER A 20 -9.11 -8.33 -20.02
C SER A 20 -7.57 -8.31 -19.93
N LEU A 21 -7.00 -7.68 -18.89
CA LEU A 21 -5.56 -7.53 -18.71
C LEU A 21 -5.01 -8.50 -17.65
N ALA A 22 -5.83 -8.94 -16.69
CA ALA A 22 -5.39 -9.74 -15.55
C ALA A 22 -4.56 -10.97 -15.94
N PRO A 23 -4.94 -11.83 -16.90
CA PRO A 23 -4.13 -13.00 -17.25
C PRO A 23 -2.72 -12.64 -17.70
N ARG A 24 -2.59 -11.62 -18.56
CA ARG A 24 -1.29 -11.17 -19.08
C ARG A 24 -0.46 -10.46 -18.01
N ALA A 25 -1.09 -9.63 -17.19
CA ALA A 25 -0.41 -8.93 -16.11
C ALA A 25 0.17 -9.93 -15.10
N MET A 26 -0.61 -10.93 -14.71
CA MET A 26 -0.17 -11.99 -13.80
C MET A 26 0.98 -12.83 -14.38
N GLU A 27 0.93 -13.16 -15.68
CA GLU A 27 2.02 -13.86 -16.36
C GLU A 27 3.32 -13.05 -16.35
N VAL A 28 3.26 -11.77 -16.74
CA VAL A 28 4.44 -10.89 -16.82
C VAL A 28 5.04 -10.68 -15.42
N LEU A 29 4.23 -10.40 -14.42
CA LEU A 29 4.72 -10.15 -13.06
C LEU A 29 5.35 -11.40 -12.45
N LYS A 30 4.74 -12.58 -12.61
CA LYS A 30 5.34 -13.85 -12.19
C LYS A 30 6.69 -14.13 -12.84
N ALA A 31 6.85 -13.77 -14.11
CA ALA A 31 8.13 -13.94 -14.79
C ALA A 31 9.22 -13.00 -14.25
N LEU A 32 8.84 -11.80 -13.80
CA LEU A 32 9.76 -10.81 -13.23
C LEU A 32 10.19 -11.16 -11.79
N ASP A 33 9.30 -11.73 -11.00
CA ASP A 33 9.52 -12.02 -9.58
C ASP A 33 10.06 -13.43 -9.27
N GLY A 34 10.49 -14.16 -10.31
CA GLY A 34 11.03 -15.52 -10.16
C GLY A 34 9.96 -16.59 -9.94
N ASN A 35 8.74 -16.39 -10.46
CA ASN A 35 7.59 -17.28 -10.32
C ASN A 35 7.08 -17.41 -8.87
N HIS A 36 7.03 -16.32 -8.15
CA HIS A 36 6.36 -16.28 -6.84
C HIS A 36 4.92 -16.78 -6.95
N PRO A 37 4.42 -17.54 -5.97
CA PRO A 37 3.03 -18.01 -6.00
C PRO A 37 2.07 -16.83 -5.98
N SER A 38 0.93 -16.99 -6.65
CA SER A 38 -0.21 -16.09 -6.53
C SER A 38 -1.41 -16.85 -5.98
N TYR A 39 -2.23 -16.17 -5.20
CA TYR A 39 -3.34 -16.75 -4.44
C TYR A 39 -4.72 -16.32 -4.98
N SER A 40 -4.73 -15.52 -6.04
CA SER A 40 -5.91 -15.23 -6.87
C SER A 40 -5.49 -15.02 -8.32
N ASP A 41 -6.47 -14.87 -9.22
CA ASP A 41 -6.27 -14.72 -10.66
C ASP A 41 -5.93 -13.30 -11.10
N GLY A 42 -5.85 -12.35 -10.15
CA GLY A 42 -5.56 -10.95 -10.40
C GLY A 42 -6.76 -10.13 -10.87
N THR A 43 -7.98 -10.67 -10.85
CA THR A 43 -9.20 -9.91 -11.10
C THR A 43 -9.77 -9.33 -9.81
N VAL A 44 -10.67 -8.33 -9.92
CA VAL A 44 -11.38 -7.77 -8.76
C VAL A 44 -12.28 -8.84 -8.11
N GLU A 45 -12.94 -9.68 -8.90
CA GLU A 45 -13.75 -10.77 -8.38
C GLU A 45 -12.90 -11.84 -7.68
N GLY A 46 -11.72 -12.17 -8.23
CA GLY A 46 -10.76 -13.05 -7.56
C GLY A 46 -10.27 -12.49 -6.22
N LEU A 47 -10.02 -11.18 -6.15
CA LEU A 47 -9.70 -10.49 -4.90
C LEU A 47 -10.87 -10.59 -3.89
N LYS A 48 -12.10 -10.28 -4.30
CA LYS A 48 -13.30 -10.40 -3.44
C LYS A 48 -13.50 -11.81 -2.91
N GLY A 49 -13.29 -12.83 -3.75
CA GLY A 49 -13.34 -14.23 -3.34
C GLY A 49 -12.28 -14.59 -2.30
N SER A 50 -11.05 -14.10 -2.47
CA SER A 50 -9.97 -14.26 -1.49
C SER A 50 -10.29 -13.56 -0.16
N MET A 51 -10.83 -12.34 -0.21
CA MET A 51 -11.27 -11.58 0.98
C MET A 51 -12.34 -12.35 1.76
N GLU A 52 -13.30 -12.96 1.06
CA GLU A 52 -14.36 -13.76 1.71
C GLU A 52 -13.77 -14.94 2.48
N MET A 53 -12.86 -15.67 1.87
CA MET A 53 -12.18 -16.80 2.52
C MET A 53 -11.35 -16.36 3.74
N ALA A 54 -10.80 -15.14 3.73
CA ALA A 54 -9.99 -14.59 4.81
C ALA A 54 -10.80 -13.83 5.87
N GLY A 55 -12.12 -13.61 5.65
CA GLY A 55 -12.96 -12.79 6.53
C GLY A 55 -12.65 -11.30 6.46
N ILE A 56 -12.03 -10.83 5.37
CA ILE A 56 -11.70 -9.42 5.13
C ILE A 56 -12.94 -8.68 4.67
N SER A 57 -13.24 -7.59 5.33
CA SER A 57 -14.45 -6.78 5.09
C SER A 57 -14.26 -5.80 3.95
N ARG A 58 -13.07 -5.20 3.85
CA ARG A 58 -12.72 -4.17 2.85
C ARG A 58 -11.28 -4.33 2.41
N ALA A 59 -10.97 -3.98 1.16
CA ALA A 59 -9.60 -3.92 0.65
C ALA A 59 -9.32 -2.57 -0.03
N TRP A 60 -8.08 -2.09 0.13
CA TRP A 60 -7.54 -0.99 -0.66
C TRP A 60 -6.86 -1.55 -1.90
N LEU A 61 -7.31 -1.13 -3.06
CA LEU A 61 -6.75 -1.54 -4.34
C LEU A 61 -5.70 -0.51 -4.78
N MET A 62 -4.48 -0.97 -5.02
CA MET A 62 -3.29 -0.15 -5.28
C MET A 62 -2.80 -0.29 -6.73
N PRO A 63 -3.43 0.37 -7.71
CA PRO A 63 -2.95 0.33 -9.08
C PRO A 63 -1.65 1.12 -9.24
N VAL A 64 -0.79 0.68 -10.17
CA VAL A 64 0.48 1.34 -10.49
C VAL A 64 0.53 1.69 -11.97
N ALA A 65 0.73 2.96 -12.30
CA ALA A 65 1.01 3.40 -13.66
C ALA A 65 2.53 3.32 -13.93
N THR A 66 2.96 2.40 -14.79
CA THR A 66 4.37 2.25 -15.17
C THR A 66 4.78 3.16 -16.33
N LYS A 67 3.83 3.93 -16.89
CA LYS A 67 4.03 4.94 -17.93
C LYS A 67 3.05 6.11 -17.72
N PRO A 68 3.44 7.35 -18.05
CA PRO A 68 2.54 8.51 -17.94
C PRO A 68 1.20 8.32 -18.66
N SER A 69 1.23 7.72 -19.85
CA SER A 69 0.03 7.50 -20.70
C SER A 69 -1.01 6.56 -20.10
N GLN A 70 -0.69 5.81 -19.06
CA GLN A 70 -1.60 4.89 -18.38
C GLN A 70 -2.41 5.56 -17.25
N VAL A 71 -1.94 6.70 -16.73
CA VAL A 71 -2.45 7.31 -15.49
C VAL A 71 -3.96 7.53 -15.56
N ARG A 72 -4.44 8.25 -16.58
CA ARG A 72 -5.87 8.59 -16.68
C ARG A 72 -6.77 7.35 -16.79
N SER A 73 -6.41 6.39 -17.63
CA SER A 73 -7.21 5.17 -17.81
C SER A 73 -7.22 4.29 -16.55
N ILE A 74 -6.11 4.25 -15.81
CA ILE A 74 -6.04 3.55 -14.53
C ILE A 74 -6.94 4.22 -13.49
N ASN A 75 -6.95 5.56 -13.41
CA ASN A 75 -7.76 6.29 -12.47
C ASN A 75 -9.27 6.20 -12.79
N ASP A 76 -9.64 6.16 -14.07
CA ASP A 76 -11.02 5.90 -14.50
C ASP A 76 -11.47 4.50 -14.06
N TRP A 77 -10.64 3.49 -14.32
CA TRP A 77 -10.92 2.12 -13.89
C TRP A 77 -10.96 2.00 -12.36
N ALA A 78 -10.04 2.63 -11.64
CA ALA A 78 -10.03 2.64 -10.20
C ALA A 78 -11.36 3.17 -9.63
N ARG A 79 -11.91 4.26 -10.21
CA ARG A 79 -13.22 4.78 -9.83
C ARG A 79 -14.35 3.80 -10.16
N GLU A 80 -14.30 3.16 -11.33
CA GLU A 80 -15.32 2.20 -11.77
C GLU A 80 -15.43 0.99 -10.84
N VAL A 81 -14.31 0.46 -10.36
CA VAL A 81 -14.28 -0.75 -9.52
C VAL A 81 -14.44 -0.48 -8.03
N SER A 82 -14.40 0.79 -7.61
CA SER A 82 -14.60 1.18 -6.22
C SER A 82 -16.07 0.98 -5.79
N ASP A 83 -16.25 0.26 -4.68
CA ASP A 83 -17.54 0.02 -4.04
C ASP A 83 -17.39 -0.02 -2.51
N ASP A 84 -18.40 -0.52 -1.79
CA ASP A 84 -18.36 -0.64 -0.32
C ASP A 84 -17.27 -1.57 0.19
N ARG A 85 -16.78 -2.51 -0.64
CA ARG A 85 -15.76 -3.50 -0.30
C ARG A 85 -14.37 -3.16 -0.86
N ILE A 86 -14.31 -2.48 -1.98
CA ILE A 86 -13.06 -2.11 -2.67
C ILE A 86 -12.92 -0.59 -2.67
N VAL A 87 -11.92 -0.08 -1.98
CA VAL A 87 -11.52 1.32 -2.04
C VAL A 87 -10.27 1.42 -2.91
N ALA A 88 -10.45 1.80 -4.16
CA ALA A 88 -9.30 1.95 -5.05
C ALA A 88 -8.59 3.29 -4.82
N PHE A 89 -7.28 3.25 -4.83
CA PHE A 89 -6.42 4.42 -4.90
C PHE A 89 -6.20 4.82 -6.37
N GLY A 90 -5.83 6.06 -6.59
CA GLY A 90 -5.36 6.48 -7.90
C GLY A 90 -3.90 6.10 -8.13
N ALA A 91 -3.44 6.32 -9.35
CA ALA A 91 -2.04 6.24 -9.74
C ALA A 91 -1.57 7.58 -10.27
N LEU A 92 -0.30 7.92 -10.05
CA LEU A 92 0.42 9.01 -10.68
C LEU A 92 1.72 8.49 -11.28
N HIS A 93 2.34 9.27 -12.15
CA HIS A 93 3.67 8.97 -12.68
C HIS A 93 4.57 10.21 -12.57
N PRO A 94 5.86 10.06 -12.21
CA PRO A 94 6.80 11.17 -12.06
C PRO A 94 6.94 12.07 -13.29
N ASP A 95 6.78 11.48 -14.46
CA ASP A 95 6.95 12.16 -15.75
C ASP A 95 5.60 12.53 -16.43
N LEU A 96 4.49 12.54 -15.65
CA LEU A 96 3.20 13.04 -16.15
C LEU A 96 3.28 14.57 -16.25
N GLU A 97 3.08 15.14 -17.44
CA GLU A 97 3.19 16.59 -17.66
C GLU A 97 2.06 17.37 -16.99
N ASP A 98 0.82 16.85 -17.05
CA ASP A 98 -0.40 17.47 -16.51
C ASP A 98 -0.78 16.92 -15.10
N TRP A 99 0.22 16.56 -14.28
CA TRP A 99 0.00 15.92 -12.98
C TRP A 99 -0.83 16.78 -12.01
N GLU A 100 -0.75 18.12 -12.07
CA GLU A 100 -1.57 18.99 -11.21
C GLU A 100 -3.07 18.85 -11.52
N GLU A 101 -3.43 18.81 -12.81
CA GLU A 101 -4.80 18.58 -13.24
C GLU A 101 -5.27 17.19 -12.82
N GLU A 102 -4.40 16.20 -12.98
CA GLU A 102 -4.73 14.82 -12.62
C GLU A 102 -4.89 14.64 -11.12
N ILE A 103 -4.12 15.30 -10.26
CA ILE A 103 -4.31 15.29 -8.80
C ILE A 103 -5.70 15.82 -8.44
N ARG A 104 -6.12 16.97 -9.00
CA ARG A 104 -7.46 17.50 -8.79
C ARG A 104 -8.55 16.55 -9.31
N ARG A 105 -8.29 15.86 -10.43
CA ARG A 105 -9.20 14.87 -10.97
C ARG A 105 -9.33 13.64 -10.06
N ILE A 106 -8.23 13.10 -9.56
CA ILE A 106 -8.23 12.00 -8.58
C ILE A 106 -9.11 12.37 -7.38
N LYS A 107 -8.97 13.57 -6.84
CA LYS A 107 -9.83 14.07 -5.76
C LYS A 107 -11.31 14.13 -6.17
N SER A 108 -11.61 14.64 -7.38
CA SER A 108 -12.97 14.73 -7.89
C SER A 108 -13.63 13.37 -8.18
N LEU A 109 -12.83 12.35 -8.48
CA LEU A 109 -13.27 10.97 -8.64
C LEU A 109 -13.57 10.29 -7.28
N GLY A 110 -13.26 10.94 -6.16
CA GLY A 110 -13.44 10.37 -4.82
C GLY A 110 -12.39 9.30 -4.46
N LEU A 111 -11.26 9.26 -5.17
CA LEU A 111 -10.15 8.37 -4.82
C LEU A 111 -9.36 8.97 -3.64
N PRO A 112 -9.05 8.19 -2.57
CA PRO A 112 -8.53 8.77 -1.32
C PRO A 112 -7.05 9.14 -1.37
N GLY A 113 -6.33 8.68 -2.38
CA GLY A 113 -4.89 8.89 -2.48
C GLY A 113 -4.32 8.26 -3.72
N VAL A 114 -3.00 8.19 -3.78
CA VAL A 114 -2.26 7.64 -4.92
C VAL A 114 -1.23 6.62 -4.47
N LYS A 115 -1.05 5.56 -5.26
CA LYS A 115 0.06 4.61 -5.16
C LYS A 115 1.19 5.07 -6.08
N MET A 116 2.40 5.13 -5.53
CA MET A 116 3.63 5.32 -6.30
C MET A 116 4.62 4.19 -6.02
N HIS A 117 5.30 3.73 -7.06
CA HIS A 117 6.26 2.64 -6.98
C HIS A 117 7.62 3.09 -7.50
N PRO A 118 8.55 3.51 -6.62
CA PRO A 118 9.82 4.11 -7.04
C PRO A 118 10.61 3.30 -8.05
N ASP A 119 10.65 1.97 -7.89
CA ASP A 119 11.43 1.09 -8.76
C ASP A 119 10.80 0.89 -10.14
N TYR A 120 9.49 0.65 -10.22
CA TYR A 120 8.78 0.48 -11.50
C TYR A 120 8.59 1.78 -12.26
N GLN A 121 8.64 2.93 -11.59
CA GLN A 121 8.47 4.27 -12.17
C GLN A 121 9.79 5.03 -12.31
N ASP A 122 10.92 4.40 -11.96
CA ASP A 122 12.29 4.90 -12.10
C ASP A 122 12.52 6.30 -11.51
N PHE A 123 12.13 6.49 -10.23
CA PHE A 123 12.35 7.76 -9.53
C PHE A 123 12.82 7.57 -8.09
N LEU A 124 13.47 8.59 -7.56
CA LEU A 124 13.85 8.65 -6.15
C LEU A 124 12.81 9.46 -5.37
N PRO A 125 12.20 8.93 -4.30
CA PRO A 125 11.20 9.65 -3.52
C PRO A 125 11.65 11.02 -3.04
N ASP A 126 12.92 11.18 -2.69
CA ASP A 126 13.50 12.43 -2.18
C ASP A 126 14.12 13.32 -3.24
N ASP A 127 13.90 13.05 -4.52
CA ASP A 127 14.30 13.95 -5.61
C ASP A 127 13.48 15.24 -5.53
N PRO A 128 14.13 16.43 -5.49
CA PRO A 128 13.42 17.72 -5.45
C PRO A 128 12.41 17.92 -6.59
N LYS A 129 12.56 17.26 -7.72
CA LYS A 129 11.57 17.31 -8.83
C LYS A 129 10.19 16.78 -8.43
N MET A 130 10.12 15.90 -7.42
CA MET A 130 8.89 15.33 -6.91
C MET A 130 8.16 16.25 -5.91
N PHE A 131 8.87 17.21 -5.32
CA PHE A 131 8.35 18.00 -4.22
C PHE A 131 7.09 18.82 -4.56
N PRO A 132 6.96 19.44 -5.75
CA PRO A 132 5.72 20.12 -6.14
C PRO A 132 4.52 19.17 -6.16
N MET A 133 4.70 17.93 -6.62
CA MET A 133 3.64 16.91 -6.64
C MET A 133 3.20 16.52 -5.22
N TYR A 134 4.14 16.36 -4.30
CA TYR A 134 3.83 16.05 -2.90
C TYR A 134 3.13 17.21 -2.19
N ASP A 135 3.51 18.44 -2.49
CA ASP A 135 2.84 19.62 -1.95
C ASP A 135 1.37 19.72 -2.44
N ALA A 136 1.15 19.43 -3.72
CA ALA A 136 -0.20 19.36 -4.27
C ALA A 136 -1.05 18.22 -3.65
N LEU A 137 -0.48 17.02 -3.49
CA LEU A 137 -1.17 15.91 -2.80
C LEU A 137 -1.54 16.28 -1.37
N ARG A 138 -0.64 16.94 -0.64
CA ARG A 138 -0.90 17.46 0.71
C ARG A 138 -2.01 18.50 0.71
N ALA A 139 -1.99 19.45 -0.22
CA ALA A 139 -2.99 20.51 -0.34
C ALA A 139 -4.40 19.97 -0.61
N GLU A 140 -4.50 18.92 -1.45
CA GLU A 140 -5.76 18.22 -1.73
C GLU A 140 -6.16 17.22 -0.62
N GLY A 141 -5.29 17.04 0.39
CA GLY A 141 -5.49 16.09 1.47
C GLY A 141 -5.41 14.62 1.04
N LEU A 142 -4.80 14.30 -0.09
CA LEU A 142 -4.69 12.95 -0.62
C LEU A 142 -3.58 12.17 0.08
N ILE A 143 -3.81 10.86 0.25
CA ILE A 143 -2.83 9.93 0.83
C ILE A 143 -1.79 9.57 -0.22
N LEU A 144 -0.51 9.63 0.15
CA LEU A 144 0.61 9.16 -0.66
C LEU A 144 1.06 7.78 -0.16
N PHE A 145 0.81 6.74 -0.95
CA PHE A 145 1.18 5.37 -0.63
C PHE A 145 2.42 4.96 -1.45
N PHE A 146 3.56 4.76 -0.81
CA PHE A 146 4.78 4.29 -1.44
C PHE A 146 4.96 2.77 -1.34
N HIS A 147 5.43 2.13 -2.43
CA HIS A 147 6.25 0.94 -2.26
C HIS A 147 7.54 1.33 -1.52
N ALA A 148 8.00 0.52 -0.56
CA ALA A 148 9.12 0.85 0.29
C ALA A 148 10.10 -0.33 0.45
N GLY A 149 11.39 0.00 0.44
CA GLY A 149 12.47 -0.97 0.53
C GLY A 149 12.94 -1.50 -0.81
N ASP A 150 13.46 -2.73 -0.81
CA ASP A 150 13.85 -3.44 -2.02
C ASP A 150 12.60 -4.01 -2.72
N ASP A 151 12.72 -4.39 -3.99
CA ASP A 151 11.69 -5.11 -4.72
C ASP A 151 12.29 -6.38 -5.31
N ILE A 152 11.52 -7.48 -5.29
CA ILE A 152 12.01 -8.80 -5.71
C ILE A 152 12.30 -8.90 -7.21
N ALA A 153 11.67 -8.05 -8.02
CA ALA A 153 11.90 -8.00 -9.46
C ALA A 153 13.22 -7.31 -9.85
N PHE A 154 13.87 -6.61 -8.90
CA PHE A 154 15.10 -5.87 -9.18
C PHE A 154 16.29 -6.41 -8.39
N GLN A 155 17.44 -6.58 -9.08
CA GLN A 155 18.69 -7.06 -8.46
C GLN A 155 19.58 -5.93 -7.91
N ARG A 156 19.00 -4.77 -7.64
CA ARG A 156 19.67 -3.60 -7.07
C ARG A 156 18.95 -3.15 -5.81
N PRO A 157 19.60 -2.36 -4.95
CA PRO A 157 18.93 -1.70 -3.84
C PRO A 157 17.72 -0.90 -4.30
N GLY A 158 16.60 -1.02 -3.57
CA GLY A 158 15.36 -0.32 -3.89
C GLY A 158 15.50 1.21 -3.82
N TYR A 159 14.81 1.91 -4.71
CA TYR A 159 14.77 3.37 -4.71
C TYR A 159 13.92 3.93 -3.57
N GLY A 160 12.91 3.18 -3.12
CA GLY A 160 12.05 3.53 -1.99
C GLY A 160 12.67 3.26 -0.63
N SER A 161 13.94 3.62 -0.40
CA SER A 161 14.61 3.33 0.86
C SER A 161 14.01 4.10 2.05
N PRO A 162 14.08 3.55 3.29
CA PRO A 162 13.59 4.21 4.49
C PRO A 162 14.14 5.62 4.70
N GLU A 163 15.42 5.86 4.37
CA GLU A 163 16.07 7.17 4.49
C GLU A 163 15.42 8.21 3.59
N ARG A 164 15.10 7.83 2.33
CA ARG A 164 14.46 8.71 1.35
C ARG A 164 13.04 9.04 1.76
N ILE A 165 12.27 8.02 2.19
CA ILE A 165 10.90 8.23 2.68
C ILE A 165 10.91 9.12 3.93
N ALA A 166 11.86 8.90 4.85
CA ALA A 166 12.03 9.75 6.03
C ALA A 166 12.29 11.22 5.68
N ARG A 167 13.01 11.47 4.57
CA ARG A 167 13.23 12.82 4.06
C ARG A 167 11.93 13.44 3.55
N VAL A 168 11.13 12.69 2.77
CA VAL A 168 9.82 13.17 2.31
C VAL A 168 8.91 13.54 3.48
N VAL A 169 8.79 12.65 4.47
CA VAL A 169 7.98 12.91 5.68
C VAL A 169 8.43 14.17 6.43
N ARG A 170 9.73 14.39 6.51
CA ARG A 170 10.29 15.59 7.16
C ARG A 170 10.02 16.87 6.38
N GLU A 171 10.16 16.85 5.05
CA GLU A 171 9.99 18.03 4.19
C GLU A 171 8.51 18.42 4.01
N PHE A 172 7.57 17.44 4.15
CA PHE A 172 6.14 17.64 3.94
C PHE A 172 5.31 17.31 5.19
N PRO A 173 5.46 18.08 6.30
CA PRO A 173 4.63 17.84 7.49
C PRO A 173 3.15 17.98 7.16
N GLY A 174 2.33 17.04 7.66
CA GLY A 174 0.90 16.95 7.37
C GLY A 174 0.52 16.22 6.08
N LEU A 175 1.47 15.82 5.22
CA LEU A 175 1.21 14.88 4.15
C LEU A 175 0.95 13.50 4.75
N LYS A 176 -0.20 12.90 4.45
CA LYS A 176 -0.54 11.54 4.87
C LYS A 176 0.29 10.54 4.05
N VAL A 177 1.36 10.00 4.62
CA VAL A 177 2.25 9.04 3.93
C VAL A 177 2.03 7.64 4.49
N VAL A 178 1.91 6.65 3.59
CA VAL A 178 1.94 5.21 3.92
C VAL A 178 3.15 4.58 3.24
N ALA A 179 3.99 3.89 4.00
CA ALA A 179 5.13 3.13 3.48
C ALA A 179 4.83 1.62 3.57
N ALA A 180 4.79 0.95 2.43
CA ALA A 180 4.53 -0.48 2.31
C ALA A 180 5.59 -1.33 3.03
N HIS A 181 5.26 -2.61 3.26
CA HIS A 181 6.20 -3.63 3.71
C HIS A 181 6.88 -3.28 5.04
N LEU A 182 6.07 -2.83 6.00
CA LEU A 182 6.49 -2.32 7.31
C LEU A 182 7.57 -1.23 7.18
N GLY A 183 7.42 -0.36 6.16
CA GLY A 183 8.29 0.77 5.88
C GLY A 183 9.52 0.47 5.02
N GLY A 184 9.78 -0.81 4.66
CA GLY A 184 10.95 -1.12 3.83
C GLY A 184 11.28 -2.59 3.73
N PHE A 185 10.79 -3.26 2.67
CA PHE A 185 11.10 -4.67 2.41
C PHE A 185 12.61 -4.93 2.43
N ARG A 186 13.05 -5.90 3.24
CA ARG A 186 14.46 -6.27 3.46
C ARG A 186 15.36 -5.17 4.04
N ARG A 187 14.77 -4.06 4.54
CA ARG A 187 15.49 -2.90 5.09
C ARG A 187 15.02 -2.53 6.51
N TRP A 188 14.51 -3.47 7.27
CA TRP A 188 13.86 -3.18 8.57
C TRP A 188 14.80 -2.59 9.64
N ASP A 189 16.12 -2.83 9.56
CA ASP A 189 17.07 -2.14 10.44
C ASP A 189 17.11 -0.63 10.11
N ALA A 190 17.11 -0.27 8.83
CA ALA A 190 17.00 1.12 8.40
C ALA A 190 15.63 1.74 8.71
N VAL A 191 14.55 0.94 8.69
CA VAL A 191 13.22 1.38 9.16
C VAL A 191 13.28 1.75 10.63
N GLU A 192 13.90 0.92 11.47
CA GLU A 192 14.05 1.20 12.90
C GLU A 192 14.85 2.48 13.17
N GLU A 193 15.85 2.77 12.33
CA GLU A 193 16.70 3.96 12.46
C GLU A 193 16.02 5.23 11.93
N HIS A 194 15.32 5.13 10.80
CA HIS A 194 14.91 6.33 10.05
C HIS A 194 13.40 6.60 10.09
N LEU A 195 12.53 5.60 10.22
CA LEU A 195 11.08 5.77 10.13
C LEU A 195 10.34 5.60 11.46
N VAL A 196 10.83 4.72 12.33
CA VAL A 196 10.15 4.44 13.61
C VAL A 196 9.99 5.73 14.43
N GLY A 197 8.75 5.98 14.89
CA GLY A 197 8.38 7.16 15.67
C GLY A 197 8.11 8.42 14.85
N ARG A 198 8.24 8.38 13.50
CA ARG A 198 7.87 9.51 12.65
C ARG A 198 6.39 9.52 12.32
N GLU A 199 5.92 10.62 11.78
CA GLU A 199 4.50 10.86 11.43
C GLU A 199 4.18 10.30 10.04
N LEU A 200 4.12 8.97 9.92
CA LEU A 200 3.68 8.24 8.75
C LEU A 200 3.04 6.92 9.19
N PHE A 201 2.36 6.24 8.27
CA PHE A 201 1.86 4.88 8.47
C PHE A 201 2.81 3.85 7.87
N LEU A 202 2.99 2.71 8.58
CA LEU A 202 3.70 1.55 8.08
C LEU A 202 2.69 0.43 7.81
N GLU A 203 2.76 -0.20 6.65
CA GLU A 203 1.82 -1.23 6.26
C GLU A 203 2.52 -2.60 6.20
N THR A 204 1.88 -3.68 6.67
CA THR A 204 2.53 -4.94 7.06
C THR A 204 2.76 -5.96 5.96
N SER A 205 2.34 -5.74 4.72
CA SER A 205 2.48 -6.73 3.65
C SER A 205 3.92 -7.19 3.42
N PHE A 206 4.08 -8.42 2.95
CA PHE A 206 5.38 -9.03 2.65
C PHE A 206 6.41 -9.02 3.78
N THR A 207 5.99 -8.82 5.02
CA THR A 207 6.91 -8.71 6.18
C THR A 207 7.15 -10.07 6.82
N PHE A 208 6.09 -10.83 7.04
CA PHE A 208 6.18 -12.15 7.64
C PHE A 208 6.93 -13.12 6.73
N ALA A 209 7.67 -14.06 7.33
CA ALA A 209 8.61 -14.97 6.68
C ALA A 209 9.89 -14.31 6.09
N HIS A 210 10.02 -12.98 6.13
CA HIS A 210 11.21 -12.27 5.66
C HIS A 210 12.00 -11.60 6.79
N THR A 211 11.38 -11.39 7.95
CA THR A 211 12.05 -10.97 9.18
C THR A 211 11.47 -11.66 10.42
N ALA A 212 12.17 -11.59 11.55
CA ALA A 212 11.73 -12.21 12.78
C ALA A 212 10.50 -11.50 13.38
N CYS A 213 9.51 -12.25 13.90
CA CYS A 213 8.34 -11.69 14.59
C CYS A 213 8.74 -10.71 15.71
N SER A 214 9.84 -10.98 16.42
CA SER A 214 10.36 -10.08 17.45
C SER A 214 10.80 -8.71 16.90
N GLN A 215 11.26 -8.63 15.66
CA GLN A 215 11.56 -7.35 15.00
C GLN A 215 10.28 -6.63 14.60
N ILE A 216 9.30 -7.36 14.07
CA ILE A 216 7.97 -6.81 13.75
C ILE A 216 7.32 -6.21 15.01
N GLU A 217 7.22 -6.98 16.09
CA GLU A 217 6.68 -6.52 17.38
C GLU A 217 7.42 -5.29 17.92
N ARG A 218 8.75 -5.27 17.80
CA ARG A 218 9.57 -4.13 18.26
C ARG A 218 9.31 -2.87 17.43
N ILE A 219 9.19 -3.00 16.10
CA ILE A 219 8.84 -1.88 15.21
C ILE A 219 7.45 -1.35 15.57
N ILE A 220 6.44 -2.22 15.65
CA ILE A 220 5.07 -1.84 16.03
C ILE A 220 5.05 -1.09 17.35
N LYS A 221 5.67 -1.66 18.38
CA LYS A 221 5.70 -1.07 19.74
C LYS A 221 6.39 0.30 19.79
N ARG A 222 7.47 0.48 19.02
CA ARG A 222 8.26 1.73 19.03
C ARG A 222 7.67 2.79 18.08
N HIS A 223 7.00 2.36 17.01
CA HIS A 223 6.35 3.27 16.08
C HIS A 223 5.01 3.78 16.59
N GLY A 224 4.28 2.92 17.30
CA GLY A 224 2.91 3.13 17.77
C GLY A 224 1.93 2.33 16.92
N ALA A 225 1.16 1.45 17.57
CA ALA A 225 0.20 0.57 16.89
C ALA A 225 -0.86 1.36 16.11
N GLU A 226 -1.16 2.60 16.53
CA GLU A 226 -2.11 3.51 15.88
C GLU A 226 -1.68 3.99 14.48
N ARG A 227 -0.45 3.74 14.10
CA ARG A 227 0.11 4.08 12.79
C ARG A 227 0.60 2.86 12.01
N ILE A 228 0.10 1.68 12.37
CA ILE A 228 0.35 0.43 11.62
C ILE A 228 -0.93 0.04 10.90
N LEU A 229 -0.82 -0.27 9.61
CA LEU A 229 -1.91 -0.78 8.78
C LEU A 229 -1.67 -2.25 8.45
N PHE A 230 -2.72 -3.05 8.50
CA PHE A 230 -2.68 -4.41 7.96
C PHE A 230 -2.78 -4.36 6.43
N GLY A 231 -1.91 -5.08 5.76
CA GLY A 231 -1.97 -5.31 4.32
C GLY A 231 -1.32 -6.63 3.95
N THR A 232 -1.67 -7.16 2.79
CA THR A 232 -1.23 -8.49 2.36
C THR A 232 -0.38 -8.49 1.10
N ASP A 233 -0.54 -7.50 0.23
CA ASP A 233 -0.01 -7.51 -1.14
C ASP A 233 -0.63 -8.65 -1.99
N SER A 234 -1.92 -8.98 -1.72
CA SER A 234 -2.68 -9.89 -2.59
C SER A 234 -2.64 -9.39 -4.04
N PRO A 235 -2.44 -10.23 -5.04
CA PRO A 235 -2.53 -11.69 -5.04
C PRO A 235 -1.24 -12.45 -4.64
N TRP A 236 -0.15 -11.79 -4.28
CA TRP A 236 1.16 -12.41 -4.04
C TRP A 236 1.28 -13.10 -2.67
N LYS A 237 0.36 -12.83 -1.76
CA LYS A 237 0.26 -13.50 -0.45
C LYS A 237 -1.17 -14.01 -0.21
N ASP A 238 -1.28 -15.13 0.52
CA ASP A 238 -2.57 -15.65 0.99
C ASP A 238 -3.09 -14.77 2.12
N GLN A 239 -4.19 -14.08 1.88
CA GLN A 239 -4.82 -13.17 2.84
C GLN A 239 -5.17 -13.86 4.17
N ARG A 240 -5.57 -15.15 4.15
CA ARG A 240 -5.86 -15.93 5.38
C ARG A 240 -4.62 -16.11 6.23
N VAL A 241 -3.48 -16.39 5.57
CA VAL A 241 -2.21 -16.58 6.25
C VAL A 241 -1.75 -15.26 6.88
N GLU A 242 -1.85 -14.16 6.15
CA GLU A 242 -1.41 -12.84 6.65
C GLU A 242 -2.29 -12.35 7.82
N VAL A 243 -3.62 -12.56 7.79
CA VAL A 243 -4.50 -12.32 8.94
C VAL A 243 -4.03 -13.17 10.15
N GLY A 244 -3.79 -14.48 9.93
CA GLY A 244 -3.29 -15.38 10.97
C GLY A 244 -1.94 -14.93 11.54
N ASN A 245 -1.05 -14.39 10.71
CA ASN A 245 0.24 -13.85 11.13
C ASN A 245 0.08 -12.67 12.10
N ILE A 246 -0.79 -11.70 11.80
CA ILE A 246 -1.07 -10.60 12.74
C ILE A 246 -1.65 -11.11 14.06
N LEU A 247 -2.62 -12.03 13.99
CA LEU A 247 -3.23 -12.62 15.19
C LEU A 247 -2.25 -13.43 16.03
N SER A 248 -1.15 -13.91 15.45
CA SER A 248 -0.10 -14.65 16.15
C SER A 248 0.91 -13.77 16.90
N LEU A 249 0.93 -12.47 16.61
CA LEU A 249 1.79 -11.52 17.32
C LEU A 249 1.31 -11.33 18.76
N ARG A 250 2.27 -11.12 19.68
CA ARG A 250 1.97 -10.89 21.10
C ARG A 250 1.59 -9.42 21.37
N LEU A 251 0.52 -8.98 20.68
CA LEU A 251 -0.02 -7.63 20.83
C LEU A 251 -1.27 -7.66 21.73
N PRO A 252 -1.57 -6.59 22.46
CA PRO A 252 -2.87 -6.42 23.11
C PRO A 252 -4.02 -6.48 22.09
N ASP A 253 -5.17 -7.04 22.47
CA ASP A 253 -6.33 -7.18 21.60
C ASP A 253 -6.72 -5.85 20.92
N ARG A 254 -6.70 -4.76 21.68
CA ARG A 254 -6.98 -3.42 21.15
C ARG A 254 -6.01 -3.00 20.03
N GLU A 255 -4.71 -3.25 20.20
CA GLU A 255 -3.71 -2.93 19.17
C GLU A 255 -3.90 -3.81 17.93
N THR A 256 -4.22 -5.08 18.13
CA THR A 256 -4.55 -6.02 17.06
C THR A 256 -5.77 -5.56 16.25
N GLU A 257 -6.85 -5.13 16.90
CA GLU A 257 -8.04 -4.59 16.23
C GLU A 257 -7.74 -3.29 15.48
N MET A 258 -6.94 -2.41 16.08
CA MET A 258 -6.50 -1.17 15.42
C MET A 258 -5.72 -1.48 14.13
N ILE A 259 -4.75 -2.39 14.19
CA ILE A 259 -3.91 -2.78 13.05
C ILE A 259 -4.74 -3.47 11.97
N LEU A 260 -5.59 -4.43 12.34
CA LEU A 260 -6.38 -5.21 11.39
C LEU A 260 -7.38 -4.38 10.59
N GLY A 261 -7.84 -3.22 11.12
CA GLY A 261 -8.79 -2.42 10.36
C GLY A 261 -9.07 -1.03 10.93
N GLY A 262 -9.01 -0.85 12.25
CA GLY A 262 -9.38 0.42 12.89
C GLY A 262 -8.59 1.61 12.35
N ASN A 263 -7.28 1.48 12.19
CA ASN A 263 -6.43 2.56 11.68
C ASN A 263 -6.71 2.88 10.20
N ALA A 264 -6.99 1.85 9.39
CA ALA A 264 -7.31 2.04 7.97
C ALA A 264 -8.65 2.79 7.78
N GLU A 265 -9.67 2.43 8.58
CA GLU A 265 -10.97 3.14 8.58
C GLU A 265 -10.81 4.58 9.07
N GLU A 266 -10.03 4.80 10.13
CA GLU A 266 -9.76 6.15 10.64
C GLU A 266 -9.05 7.01 9.60
N LEU A 267 -8.05 6.47 8.90
CA LEU A 267 -7.31 7.18 7.86
C LEU A 267 -8.20 7.56 6.67
N LEU A 268 -9.23 6.75 6.37
CA LEU A 268 -10.19 6.99 5.28
C LEU A 268 -11.45 7.78 5.71
N ARG A 269 -11.61 8.13 6.97
CA ARG A 269 -12.86 8.75 7.48
C ARG A 269 -13.31 9.96 6.65
N ASP A 270 -12.37 10.77 6.18
CA ASP A 270 -12.68 12.00 5.43
C ASP A 270 -12.99 11.73 3.94
N TYR A 271 -12.93 10.47 3.48
CA TYR A 271 -13.09 10.08 2.07
C TYR A 271 -14.30 9.16 1.83
N LEU A 272 -14.84 8.55 2.87
CA LEU A 272 -16.00 7.65 2.86
C LEU A 272 -17.20 8.31 3.50
#